data_5a3a36bb2840ba38b284e266e6b4e0ce
#
_entry.id   5a3a36bb2840ba38b284e266e6b4e0ce
#
_cell.length_a   1.000
_cell.length_b   1.000
_cell.length_c   1.000
_cell.angle_alpha   90.00
_cell.angle_beta   90.00
_cell.angle_gamma   90.00
#
_symmetry.space_group_name_H-M   'P 1'
#
loop_
_entity.id
_entity.type
_entity.pdbx_description
1 polymer ?
#
loop_
_entity_poly.entity_id
_entity_poly.type
_entity_poly.pdbx_seq_one_letter_code
_entity_poly.pdbx_strand_id
1 'polypeptide(L)'
;METKAQTLEFLVSKVKEKKLRNGLTVLFYPYEREEVVTVKLCVKVGSSYEKESEAGITHLIEHMIFKGTETKKPEDIVGVVEALGGYMNAFTSYDYTCYYVAGPSTITEKAFDILSDVVFHPYFDPVELEREKEVVIEEMKMRLDNPFVLLFENLMKASYKKYPYRRPIIGYENTVKSFKRKDLLSFLNHFYTPKNMTLIVVGNLEEKKLFSLINKFFSSLPKRKLKKVTFPKEPYTKNPSLIWIERPVKEGYFAFTLPGASFRDEDAPYLDLLSEILGGGESSRLYIRLKRDLNLVKTIATSSFTPYGPGLFEIYGTADPQNFKEIIKEILLELEKIKLSGVSSEELNKAKTQILSDFIFSSETSEGLSSTLGSFQLIRGSYKDVLWYQKKIETATIEDLIRVSKKYFNPQKLVVSFLSEKKFFEVGELQKLIKGLDPKPS
;
A
#
# COMPACT_ATOMS: atom_id res chain seq x y z
N MET A 1 -16.11 12.58 21.02
CA MET A 1 -16.40 11.76 19.83
C MET A 1 -17.22 12.48 18.78
N GLU A 2 -18.24 13.27 19.13
CA GLU A 2 -19.05 14.05 18.16
C GLU A 2 -18.26 14.99 17.24
N THR A 3 -17.19 15.61 17.73
CA THR A 3 -16.35 16.54 16.97
C THR A 3 -15.51 15.87 15.85
N LYS A 4 -15.16 14.58 15.96
CA LYS A 4 -14.28 13.89 15.00
C LYS A 4 -15.06 13.31 13.81
N ALA A 5 -16.25 12.77 14.05
CA ALA A 5 -17.16 12.30 13.00
C ALA A 5 -17.57 13.45 12.07
N GLN A 6 -17.92 14.60 12.66
CA GLN A 6 -18.25 15.83 11.93
C GLN A 6 -17.09 16.32 11.04
N THR A 7 -15.83 16.03 11.40
CA THR A 7 -14.66 16.47 10.62
C THR A 7 -14.55 15.73 9.28
N LEU A 8 -14.69 14.40 9.24
CA LEU A 8 -14.58 13.64 7.98
C LEU A 8 -15.83 13.81 7.09
N GLU A 9 -17.03 13.86 7.67
CA GLU A 9 -18.23 14.20 6.92
C GLU A 9 -18.11 15.58 6.26
N PHE A 10 -17.60 16.56 6.99
CA PHE A 10 -17.34 17.89 6.46
C PHE A 10 -16.29 17.86 5.33
N LEU A 11 -15.18 17.13 5.49
CA LEU A 11 -14.18 16.97 4.44
C LEU A 11 -14.78 16.36 3.18
N VAL A 12 -15.51 15.25 3.32
CA VAL A 12 -16.15 14.57 2.18
C VAL A 12 -17.19 15.46 1.50
N SER A 13 -17.96 16.26 2.26
CA SER A 13 -18.97 17.16 1.72
C SER A 13 -18.41 18.29 0.85
N LYS A 14 -17.15 18.69 1.09
CA LYS A 14 -16.45 19.71 0.29
C LYS A 14 -15.89 19.16 -1.02
N VAL A 15 -15.72 17.84 -1.17
CA VAL A 15 -15.17 17.25 -2.39
C VAL A 15 -16.13 17.47 -3.57
N LYS A 16 -15.63 18.05 -4.64
CA LYS A 16 -16.33 18.20 -5.93
C LYS A 16 -15.88 17.06 -6.85
N GLU A 17 -16.81 16.18 -7.18
CA GLU A 17 -16.57 15.09 -8.12
C GLU A 17 -17.12 15.47 -9.50
N LYS A 18 -16.32 15.25 -10.55
CA LYS A 18 -16.75 15.42 -11.94
C LYS A 18 -16.15 14.31 -12.81
N LYS A 19 -16.97 13.74 -13.68
CA LYS A 19 -16.51 12.81 -14.69
C LYS A 19 -16.49 13.48 -16.04
N LEU A 20 -15.31 13.53 -16.68
CA LEU A 20 -15.16 14.10 -18.00
C LEU A 20 -15.77 13.19 -19.08
N ARG A 21 -16.04 13.76 -20.29
CA ARG A 21 -16.62 13.00 -21.43
C ARG A 21 -15.72 11.84 -21.90
N ASN A 22 -14.41 11.92 -21.68
CA ASN A 22 -13.47 10.85 -22.00
C ASN A 22 -13.40 9.74 -20.92
N GLY A 23 -14.09 9.95 -19.81
CA GLY A 23 -14.20 8.98 -18.71
C GLY A 23 -13.28 9.23 -17.53
N LEU A 24 -12.39 10.25 -17.58
CA LEU A 24 -11.54 10.64 -16.45
C LEU A 24 -12.43 11.08 -15.26
N THR A 25 -12.19 10.49 -14.09
CA THR A 25 -12.78 10.95 -12.83
C THR A 25 -11.90 12.06 -12.25
N VAL A 26 -12.51 13.16 -11.86
CA VAL A 26 -11.83 14.30 -11.21
C VAL A 26 -12.40 14.45 -9.82
N LEU A 27 -11.54 14.50 -8.82
CA LEU A 27 -11.86 14.86 -7.45
C LEU A 27 -11.15 16.18 -7.14
N PHE A 28 -11.89 17.18 -6.74
CA PHE A 28 -11.37 18.46 -6.29
C PHE A 28 -11.79 18.74 -4.86
N TYR A 29 -10.82 19.01 -3.99
CA TYR A 29 -11.04 19.51 -2.65
C TYR A 29 -10.50 20.94 -2.55
N PRO A 30 -11.34 21.96 -2.28
CA PRO A 30 -10.92 23.34 -2.06
C PRO A 30 -10.26 23.45 -0.68
N TYR A 31 -8.94 23.49 -0.66
CA TYR A 31 -8.15 23.56 0.57
C TYR A 31 -7.79 25.01 0.87
N GLU A 32 -8.65 25.72 1.58
CA GLU A 32 -8.59 27.17 1.76
C GLU A 32 -7.55 27.64 2.81
N ARG A 33 -6.91 26.70 3.54
CA ARG A 33 -6.04 27.03 4.65
C ARG A 33 -4.63 27.49 4.24
N GLU A 34 -4.17 27.11 3.08
CA GLU A 34 -2.81 27.35 2.60
C GLU A 34 -2.80 27.62 1.09
N GLU A 35 -1.85 28.42 0.64
CA GLU A 35 -1.64 28.70 -0.78
C GLU A 35 -0.82 27.60 -1.48
N VAL A 36 -1.16 26.35 -1.21
CA VAL A 36 -0.53 25.17 -1.80
C VAL A 36 -1.53 24.37 -2.62
N VAL A 37 -1.00 23.58 -3.55
CA VAL A 37 -1.77 22.63 -4.31
C VAL A 37 -1.02 21.30 -4.41
N THR A 38 -1.76 20.20 -4.30
CA THR A 38 -1.32 18.89 -4.75
C THR A 38 -2.19 18.45 -5.92
N VAL A 39 -1.57 18.20 -7.06
CA VAL A 39 -2.19 17.64 -8.26
C VAL A 39 -1.68 16.21 -8.43
N LYS A 40 -2.55 15.24 -8.29
CA LYS A 40 -2.21 13.81 -8.35
C LYS A 40 -3.01 13.12 -9.45
N LEU A 41 -2.33 12.54 -10.44
CA LEU A 41 -2.92 11.72 -11.50
C LEU A 41 -2.61 10.26 -11.23
N CYS A 42 -3.61 9.50 -10.82
CA CYS A 42 -3.47 8.09 -10.49
C CYS A 42 -4.11 7.21 -11.55
N VAL A 43 -3.41 6.13 -11.89
CA VAL A 43 -3.85 5.10 -12.83
C VAL A 43 -4.16 3.83 -12.04
N LYS A 44 -5.32 3.23 -12.25
CA LYS A 44 -5.69 1.95 -11.61
C LYS A 44 -4.98 0.79 -12.31
N VAL A 45 -3.66 0.78 -12.19
CA VAL A 45 -2.75 -0.27 -12.63
C VAL A 45 -1.47 -0.19 -11.80
N GLY A 46 -1.07 -1.32 -11.26
CA GLY A 46 0.18 -1.51 -10.51
C GLY A 46 0.78 -2.86 -10.87
N SER A 47 1.76 -3.32 -10.10
CA SER A 47 2.49 -4.55 -10.40
C SER A 47 1.62 -5.81 -10.42
N SER A 48 0.46 -5.81 -9.76
CA SER A 48 -0.45 -6.96 -9.80
C SER A 48 -1.10 -7.20 -11.17
N TYR A 49 -1.15 -6.18 -12.01
CA TYR A 49 -1.72 -6.27 -13.37
C TYR A 49 -0.74 -6.83 -14.41
N GLU A 50 0.51 -6.98 -14.06
CA GLU A 50 1.57 -7.51 -14.90
C GLU A 50 1.43 -9.04 -15.06
N LYS A 51 1.87 -9.56 -16.23
CA LYS A 51 2.13 -10.99 -16.38
C LYS A 51 3.48 -11.32 -15.73
N GLU A 52 3.80 -12.62 -15.57
CA GLU A 52 5.12 -13.05 -15.07
C GLU A 52 6.27 -12.48 -15.93
N SER A 53 6.11 -12.44 -17.26
CA SER A 53 7.11 -11.88 -18.17
C SER A 53 7.14 -10.35 -18.21
N GLU A 54 6.18 -9.68 -17.59
CA GLU A 54 6.05 -8.24 -17.50
C GLU A 54 6.41 -7.71 -16.10
N ALA A 55 6.92 -8.59 -15.20
CA ALA A 55 7.21 -8.21 -13.81
C ALA A 55 8.22 -7.05 -13.74
N GLY A 56 7.81 -5.94 -13.13
CA GLY A 56 8.58 -4.70 -12.98
C GLY A 56 8.34 -3.66 -14.09
N ILE A 57 7.50 -3.95 -15.10
CA ILE A 57 7.27 -2.99 -16.19
C ILE A 57 6.56 -1.72 -15.70
N THR A 58 5.66 -1.83 -14.72
CA THR A 58 4.95 -0.66 -14.17
C THR A 58 5.92 0.27 -13.45
N HIS A 59 6.83 -0.28 -12.67
CA HIS A 59 7.86 0.47 -11.96
C HIS A 59 8.87 1.10 -12.95
N LEU A 60 9.29 0.37 -13.97
CA LEU A 60 10.16 0.93 -15.00
C LEU A 60 9.48 2.05 -15.80
N ILE A 61 8.17 1.96 -16.07
CA ILE A 61 7.39 3.06 -16.67
C ILE A 61 7.39 4.28 -15.73
N GLU A 62 7.26 4.09 -14.43
CA GLU A 62 7.33 5.17 -13.44
C GLU A 62 8.66 5.94 -13.55
N HIS A 63 9.80 5.25 -13.61
CA HIS A 63 11.12 5.85 -13.83
C HIS A 63 11.22 6.59 -15.16
N MET A 64 10.71 5.96 -16.23
CA MET A 64 10.81 6.49 -17.58
C MET A 64 9.88 7.66 -17.88
N ILE A 65 8.79 7.82 -17.10
CA ILE A 65 7.75 8.81 -17.41
C ILE A 65 8.27 10.25 -17.37
N PHE A 66 9.30 10.52 -16.56
CA PHE A 66 9.90 11.83 -16.38
C PHE A 66 11.13 12.07 -17.28
N LYS A 67 11.50 11.09 -18.12
CA LYS A 67 12.69 11.15 -18.99
C LYS A 67 12.40 11.77 -20.37
N GLY A 68 11.31 12.51 -20.50
CA GLY A 68 10.94 13.25 -21.70
C GLY A 68 9.67 12.77 -22.36
N THR A 69 9.06 13.68 -23.11
CA THR A 69 7.87 13.44 -23.93
C THR A 69 8.21 13.70 -25.40
N GLU A 70 7.21 13.58 -26.28
CA GLU A 70 7.36 13.97 -27.69
C GLU A 70 7.62 15.48 -27.84
N THR A 71 7.28 16.30 -26.83
CA THR A 71 7.34 17.76 -26.89
C THR A 71 8.22 18.40 -25.84
N LYS A 72 8.59 17.70 -24.76
CA LYS A 72 9.38 18.22 -23.63
C LYS A 72 10.61 17.37 -23.36
N LYS A 73 11.73 18.02 -23.10
CA LYS A 73 12.94 17.36 -22.58
C LYS A 73 12.83 17.14 -21.07
N PRO A 74 13.65 16.27 -20.45
CA PRO A 74 13.63 16.03 -19.00
C PRO A 74 13.74 17.31 -18.18
N GLU A 75 14.60 18.26 -18.60
CA GLU A 75 14.82 19.55 -17.92
C GLU A 75 13.56 20.43 -17.93
N ASP A 76 12.75 20.34 -19.00
CA ASP A 76 11.49 21.08 -19.12
C ASP A 76 10.36 20.47 -18.27
N ILE A 77 10.58 19.30 -17.69
CA ILE A 77 9.64 18.59 -16.82
C ILE A 77 9.97 18.87 -15.36
N VAL A 78 11.05 18.32 -14.84
CA VAL A 78 11.41 18.43 -13.42
C VAL A 78 11.90 19.82 -13.06
N GLY A 79 12.84 20.36 -13.84
CA GLY A 79 13.48 21.65 -13.55
C GLY A 79 12.51 22.83 -13.56
N VAL A 80 11.47 22.79 -14.39
CA VAL A 80 10.42 23.84 -14.38
C VAL A 80 9.57 23.78 -13.11
N VAL A 81 9.24 22.58 -12.63
CA VAL A 81 8.48 22.41 -11.37
C VAL A 81 9.28 22.97 -10.20
N GLU A 82 10.56 22.60 -10.11
CA GLU A 82 11.46 23.08 -9.05
C GLU A 82 11.67 24.62 -9.11
N ALA A 83 11.85 25.18 -10.30
CA ALA A 83 11.99 26.62 -10.47
C ALA A 83 10.75 27.42 -10.03
N LEU A 84 9.58 26.79 -10.01
CA LEU A 84 8.32 27.36 -9.52
C LEU A 84 8.07 27.08 -8.03
N GLY A 85 9.05 26.52 -7.31
CA GLY A 85 8.97 26.21 -5.89
C GLY A 85 8.14 24.97 -5.56
N GLY A 86 7.89 24.11 -6.56
CA GLY A 86 7.21 22.85 -6.38
C GLY A 86 8.17 21.66 -6.43
N TYR A 87 7.62 20.48 -6.26
CA TYR A 87 8.28 19.21 -6.53
C TYR A 87 7.33 18.24 -7.19
N MET A 88 7.89 17.27 -7.89
CA MET A 88 7.12 16.19 -8.48
C MET A 88 7.70 14.85 -8.10
N ASN A 89 6.83 13.87 -8.00
CA ASN A 89 7.22 12.51 -7.65
C ASN A 89 6.19 11.51 -8.22
N ALA A 90 6.52 10.23 -8.10
CA ALA A 90 5.61 9.15 -8.44
C ALA A 90 5.80 7.98 -7.47
N PHE A 91 4.87 7.05 -7.48
CA PHE A 91 5.03 5.76 -6.84
C PHE A 91 4.19 4.70 -7.51
N THR A 92 4.71 3.49 -7.51
CA THR A 92 4.01 2.28 -7.95
C THR A 92 3.68 1.40 -6.75
N SER A 93 2.39 1.03 -6.62
CA SER A 93 1.95 0.01 -5.67
C SER A 93 1.57 -1.27 -6.40
N TYR A 94 1.04 -2.25 -5.67
CA TYR A 94 0.48 -3.45 -6.30
C TYR A 94 -0.74 -3.15 -7.18
N ASP A 95 -1.59 -2.20 -6.80
CA ASP A 95 -2.91 -2.02 -7.38
C ASP A 95 -3.06 -0.75 -8.22
N TYR A 96 -2.22 0.26 -8.00
CA TYR A 96 -2.26 1.53 -8.72
C TYR A 96 -0.90 2.23 -8.74
N THR A 97 -0.74 3.14 -9.70
CA THR A 97 0.43 4.02 -9.84
C THR A 97 -0.05 5.46 -9.82
N CYS A 98 0.64 6.34 -9.11
CA CYS A 98 0.32 7.76 -9.04
C CYS A 98 1.53 8.61 -9.44
N TYR A 99 1.26 9.68 -10.18
CA TYR A 99 2.18 10.75 -10.55
C TYR A 99 1.65 12.04 -9.98
N TYR A 100 2.47 12.84 -9.33
CA TYR A 100 1.97 14.04 -8.68
C TYR A 100 2.96 15.19 -8.67
N VAL A 101 2.39 16.39 -8.61
CA VAL A 101 3.09 17.65 -8.42
C VAL A 101 2.49 18.34 -7.20
N ALA A 102 3.34 18.81 -6.31
CA ALA A 102 2.94 19.61 -5.17
C ALA A 102 3.76 20.91 -5.12
N GLY A 103 3.15 22.00 -4.68
CA GLY A 103 3.81 23.30 -4.59
C GLY A 103 2.83 24.46 -4.39
N PRO A 104 3.26 25.71 -4.59
CA PRO A 104 2.38 26.87 -4.52
C PRO A 104 1.20 26.75 -5.49
N SER A 105 0.03 27.28 -5.15
CA SER A 105 -1.19 27.20 -6.00
C SER A 105 -0.98 27.78 -7.42
N THR A 106 -0.02 28.66 -7.59
CA THR A 106 0.36 29.24 -8.88
C THR A 106 0.91 28.24 -9.87
N ILE A 107 1.44 27.08 -9.40
CA ILE A 107 2.00 26.02 -10.28
C ILE A 107 0.93 25.18 -10.98
N THR A 108 -0.35 25.31 -10.61
CA THR A 108 -1.44 24.40 -11.02
C THR A 108 -1.53 24.20 -12.54
N GLU A 109 -1.49 25.28 -13.32
CA GLU A 109 -1.59 25.16 -14.78
C GLU A 109 -0.40 24.39 -15.35
N LYS A 110 0.80 24.64 -14.84
CA LYS A 110 2.01 23.94 -15.27
C LYS A 110 2.00 22.48 -14.83
N ALA A 111 1.50 22.18 -13.62
CA ALA A 111 1.31 20.81 -13.16
C ALA A 111 0.37 20.01 -14.06
N PHE A 112 -0.72 20.63 -14.54
CA PHE A 112 -1.62 19.98 -15.50
C PHE A 112 -0.99 19.76 -16.86
N ASP A 113 -0.27 20.77 -17.38
CA ASP A 113 0.47 20.68 -18.64
C ASP A 113 1.48 19.51 -18.59
N ILE A 114 2.26 19.44 -17.53
CA ILE A 114 3.28 18.38 -17.37
C ILE A 114 2.62 17.01 -17.18
N LEU A 115 1.73 16.84 -16.18
CA LEU A 115 1.14 15.54 -15.86
C LEU A 115 0.33 14.96 -17.02
N SER A 116 -0.39 15.80 -17.78
CA SER A 116 -1.12 15.32 -18.95
C SER A 116 -0.19 14.86 -20.06
N ASP A 117 0.92 15.55 -20.26
CA ASP A 117 1.87 15.24 -21.33
C ASP A 117 2.73 14.01 -20.98
N VAL A 118 3.36 13.96 -19.79
CA VAL A 118 4.24 12.84 -19.41
C VAL A 118 3.49 11.51 -19.35
N VAL A 119 2.23 11.51 -18.93
CA VAL A 119 1.44 10.28 -18.77
C VAL A 119 0.86 9.79 -20.11
N PHE A 120 0.55 10.67 -21.05
CA PHE A 120 -0.12 10.29 -22.28
C PHE A 120 0.77 10.30 -23.54
N HIS A 121 1.87 11.07 -23.52
CA HIS A 121 2.78 11.24 -24.65
C HIS A 121 4.25 11.00 -24.28
N PRO A 122 4.59 10.00 -23.42
CA PRO A 122 5.98 9.74 -23.07
C PRO A 122 6.74 9.26 -24.30
N TYR A 123 7.94 9.78 -24.50
CA TYR A 123 8.77 9.39 -25.63
C TYR A 123 9.43 8.03 -25.41
N PHE A 124 9.85 7.75 -24.18
CA PHE A 124 10.62 6.56 -23.79
C PHE A 124 11.85 6.38 -24.68
N ASP A 125 12.76 7.34 -24.60
CA ASP A 125 14.02 7.31 -25.37
C ASP A 125 14.74 5.97 -25.19
N PRO A 126 15.15 5.28 -26.28
CA PRO A 126 15.80 3.97 -26.17
C PRO A 126 17.13 3.99 -25.42
N VAL A 127 17.89 5.09 -25.48
CA VAL A 127 19.19 5.22 -24.78
C VAL A 127 18.95 5.43 -23.29
N GLU A 128 18.00 6.31 -22.94
CA GLU A 128 17.60 6.52 -21.56
C GLU A 128 16.96 5.25 -20.96
N LEU A 129 16.20 4.49 -21.74
CA LEU A 129 15.64 3.22 -21.28
C LEU A 129 16.73 2.22 -20.84
N GLU A 130 17.80 2.09 -21.61
CA GLU A 130 18.90 1.20 -21.21
C GLU A 130 19.60 1.70 -19.94
N ARG A 131 19.77 3.02 -19.78
CA ARG A 131 20.33 3.62 -18.55
C ARG A 131 19.42 3.39 -17.34
N GLU A 132 18.13 3.63 -17.48
CA GLU A 132 17.18 3.46 -16.36
C GLU A 132 17.01 2.00 -15.94
N LYS A 133 17.15 1.03 -16.85
CA LYS A 133 17.20 -0.38 -16.47
C LYS A 133 18.34 -0.66 -15.49
N GLU A 134 19.53 -0.11 -15.74
CA GLU A 134 20.67 -0.29 -14.82
C GLU A 134 20.40 0.40 -13.47
N VAL A 135 19.78 1.59 -13.47
CA VAL A 135 19.36 2.28 -12.23
C VAL A 135 18.38 1.43 -11.42
N VAL A 136 17.36 0.85 -12.06
CA VAL A 136 16.37 -0.03 -11.40
C VAL A 136 17.05 -1.31 -10.88
N ILE A 137 18.02 -1.87 -11.61
CA ILE A 137 18.76 -3.05 -11.15
C ILE A 137 19.63 -2.73 -9.93
N GLU A 138 20.29 -1.59 -9.91
CA GLU A 138 21.05 -1.14 -8.73
C GLU A 138 20.09 -0.86 -7.54
N GLU A 139 18.92 -0.29 -7.78
CA GLU A 139 17.89 -0.15 -6.74
C GLU A 139 17.45 -1.52 -6.19
N MET A 140 17.25 -2.54 -7.04
CA MET A 140 16.96 -3.90 -6.58
C MET A 140 18.03 -4.42 -5.61
N LYS A 141 19.31 -4.23 -5.93
CA LYS A 141 20.42 -4.67 -5.08
C LYS A 141 20.39 -3.93 -3.73
N MET A 142 20.30 -2.59 -3.77
CA MET A 142 20.23 -1.76 -2.55
C MET A 142 19.04 -2.16 -1.67
N ARG A 143 17.88 -2.44 -2.25
CA ARG A 143 16.70 -2.89 -1.52
C ARG A 143 16.93 -4.23 -0.82
N LEU A 144 17.59 -5.17 -1.46
CA LEU A 144 17.91 -6.49 -0.89
C LEU A 144 18.99 -6.44 0.21
N ASP A 145 19.73 -5.34 0.33
CA ASP A 145 20.62 -5.09 1.47
C ASP A 145 19.86 -4.72 2.75
N ASN A 146 18.61 -4.27 2.63
CA ASN A 146 17.74 -4.04 3.77
C ASN A 146 17.13 -5.37 4.25
N PRO A 147 17.42 -5.83 5.49
CA PRO A 147 16.93 -7.11 5.98
C PRO A 147 15.40 -7.23 6.00
N PHE A 148 14.68 -6.15 6.32
CA PHE A 148 13.20 -6.18 6.30
C PHE A 148 12.65 -6.30 4.89
N VAL A 149 13.22 -5.62 3.90
CA VAL A 149 12.78 -5.75 2.50
C VAL A 149 12.94 -7.19 2.03
N LEU A 150 14.12 -7.77 2.26
CA LEU A 150 14.40 -9.15 1.89
C LEU A 150 13.46 -10.14 2.61
N LEU A 151 13.21 -9.90 3.90
CA LEU A 151 12.30 -10.69 4.72
C LEU A 151 10.88 -10.66 4.15
N PHE A 152 10.34 -9.45 3.88
CA PHE A 152 8.99 -9.26 3.38
C PHE A 152 8.81 -9.76 1.93
N GLU A 153 9.77 -9.58 1.03
CA GLU A 153 9.66 -10.12 -0.33
C GLU A 153 9.55 -11.66 -0.32
N ASN A 154 10.33 -12.34 0.52
CA ASN A 154 10.22 -13.79 0.69
C ASN A 154 8.91 -14.20 1.35
N LEU A 155 8.45 -13.42 2.33
CA LEU A 155 7.18 -13.63 3.03
C LEU A 155 5.99 -13.51 2.05
N MET A 156 5.95 -12.46 1.23
CA MET A 156 4.92 -12.26 0.20
C MET A 156 4.91 -13.40 -0.82
N LYS A 157 6.09 -13.81 -1.31
CA LYS A 157 6.24 -14.94 -2.24
C LYS A 157 5.72 -16.25 -1.66
N ALA A 158 5.86 -16.48 -0.36
CA ALA A 158 5.40 -17.69 0.31
C ALA A 158 3.90 -17.62 0.69
N SER A 159 3.41 -16.44 1.05
CA SER A 159 2.02 -16.21 1.44
C SER A 159 1.06 -16.32 0.26
N TYR A 160 1.48 -15.89 -0.93
CA TYR A 160 0.68 -15.96 -2.15
C TYR A 160 1.22 -17.05 -3.10
N LYS A 161 0.39 -18.05 -3.40
CA LYS A 161 0.74 -19.12 -4.36
C LYS A 161 0.43 -18.75 -5.80
N LYS A 162 -0.65 -18.03 -6.03
CA LYS A 162 -1.16 -17.68 -7.37
C LYS A 162 -1.38 -16.20 -7.57
N TYR A 163 -1.76 -15.48 -6.50
CA TYR A 163 -2.08 -14.07 -6.63
C TYR A 163 -0.81 -13.25 -6.94
N PRO A 164 -0.91 -12.23 -7.82
CA PRO A 164 0.26 -11.46 -8.29
C PRO A 164 1.08 -10.75 -7.21
N TYR A 165 0.54 -10.53 -6.01
CA TYR A 165 1.27 -9.93 -4.88
C TYR A 165 2.48 -10.75 -4.43
N ARG A 166 2.62 -11.98 -4.92
CA ARG A 166 3.83 -12.80 -4.73
C ARG A 166 5.09 -12.23 -5.40
N ARG A 167 4.95 -11.32 -6.36
CA ARG A 167 6.05 -10.71 -7.11
C ARG A 167 6.45 -9.37 -6.48
N PRO A 168 7.74 -9.04 -6.41
CA PRO A 168 8.17 -7.71 -6.00
C PRO A 168 7.66 -6.66 -7.00
N ILE A 169 7.31 -5.49 -6.50
CA ILE A 169 6.82 -4.36 -7.34
C ILE A 169 7.89 -3.95 -8.36
N ILE A 170 9.15 -3.93 -7.94
CA ILE A 170 10.30 -3.59 -8.79
C ILE A 170 10.57 -4.64 -9.89
N GLY A 171 9.98 -5.84 -9.78
CA GLY A 171 10.19 -6.93 -10.72
C GLY A 171 11.43 -7.74 -10.45
N TYR A 172 11.97 -8.35 -11.52
CA TYR A 172 13.16 -9.18 -11.48
C TYR A 172 14.20 -8.66 -12.47
N GLU A 173 15.48 -8.84 -12.18
CA GLU A 173 16.59 -8.38 -13.04
C GLU A 173 16.45 -8.88 -14.47
N ASN A 174 16.12 -10.16 -14.66
CA ASN A 174 15.97 -10.76 -15.98
C ASN A 174 14.78 -10.17 -16.77
N THR A 175 13.67 -9.86 -16.11
CA THR A 175 12.51 -9.23 -16.77
C THR A 175 12.82 -7.79 -17.12
N VAL A 176 13.39 -7.01 -16.21
CA VAL A 176 13.75 -5.60 -16.45
C VAL A 176 14.76 -5.48 -17.59
N LYS A 177 15.81 -6.31 -17.63
CA LYS A 177 16.78 -6.34 -18.73
C LYS A 177 16.13 -6.65 -20.10
N SER A 178 15.08 -7.45 -20.11
CA SER A 178 14.44 -7.89 -21.36
C SER A 178 13.55 -6.83 -22.01
N PHE A 179 13.06 -5.82 -21.26
CA PHE A 179 12.11 -4.84 -21.78
C PHE A 179 12.69 -3.97 -22.89
N LYS A 180 11.86 -3.73 -23.89
CA LYS A 180 12.12 -2.81 -24.98
C LYS A 180 11.08 -1.68 -24.98
N ARG A 181 11.41 -0.55 -25.58
CA ARG A 181 10.49 0.60 -25.72
C ARG A 181 9.07 0.18 -26.13
N LYS A 182 8.94 -0.74 -27.09
CA LYS A 182 7.63 -1.23 -27.56
C LYS A 182 6.80 -1.90 -26.44
N ASP A 183 7.45 -2.55 -25.46
CA ASP A 183 6.77 -3.24 -24.38
C ASP A 183 6.17 -2.22 -23.41
N LEU A 184 6.91 -1.16 -23.06
CA LEU A 184 6.43 -0.05 -22.22
C LEU A 184 5.26 0.66 -22.91
N LEU A 185 5.38 1.01 -24.18
CA LEU A 185 4.31 1.65 -24.95
C LEU A 185 3.08 0.74 -25.07
N SER A 186 3.27 -0.55 -25.27
CA SER A 186 2.18 -1.53 -25.32
C SER A 186 1.44 -1.60 -23.98
N PHE A 187 2.17 -1.68 -22.87
CA PHE A 187 1.61 -1.70 -21.52
C PHE A 187 0.83 -0.42 -21.22
N LEU A 188 1.44 0.73 -21.51
CA LEU A 188 0.81 2.04 -21.36
C LEU A 188 -0.49 2.13 -22.18
N ASN A 189 -0.49 1.70 -23.45
CA ASN A 189 -1.67 1.73 -24.30
C ASN A 189 -2.81 0.83 -23.80
N HIS A 190 -2.51 -0.21 -23.02
CA HIS A 190 -3.50 -1.11 -22.46
C HIS A 190 -4.18 -0.58 -21.20
N PHE A 191 -3.48 0.21 -20.38
CA PHE A 191 -3.95 0.59 -19.06
C PHE A 191 -4.08 2.09 -18.83
N TYR A 192 -3.28 2.92 -19.52
CA TYR A 192 -3.26 4.37 -19.36
C TYR A 192 -4.31 5.00 -20.27
N THR A 193 -5.53 4.98 -19.79
CA THR A 193 -6.69 5.59 -20.47
C THR A 193 -7.49 6.40 -19.44
N PRO A 194 -8.06 7.55 -19.82
CA PRO A 194 -8.80 8.41 -18.88
C PRO A 194 -9.85 7.67 -18.05
N LYS A 195 -10.51 6.67 -18.63
CA LYS A 195 -11.51 5.82 -17.94
C LYS A 195 -10.93 5.03 -16.76
N ASN A 196 -9.61 4.74 -16.78
CA ASN A 196 -8.90 3.99 -15.75
C ASN A 196 -8.12 4.89 -14.80
N MET A 197 -8.39 6.19 -14.83
CA MET A 197 -7.63 7.20 -14.09
C MET A 197 -8.52 8.06 -13.21
N THR A 198 -7.90 8.59 -12.17
CA THR A 198 -8.47 9.62 -11.32
C THR A 198 -7.49 10.77 -11.18
N LEU A 199 -7.93 11.96 -11.51
CA LEU A 199 -7.23 13.22 -11.23
C LEU A 199 -7.73 13.75 -9.90
N ILE A 200 -6.83 13.94 -8.94
CA ILE A 200 -7.15 14.44 -7.61
C ILE A 200 -6.42 15.77 -7.45
N VAL A 201 -7.17 16.81 -7.11
CA VAL A 201 -6.64 18.15 -6.88
C VAL A 201 -7.08 18.60 -5.50
N VAL A 202 -6.12 18.91 -4.65
CA VAL A 202 -6.33 19.46 -3.32
C VAL A 202 -5.57 20.78 -3.22
N GLY A 203 -6.25 21.88 -3.07
CA GLY A 203 -5.59 23.19 -3.03
C GLY A 203 -6.54 24.37 -3.00
N ASN A 204 -5.97 25.55 -2.73
CA ASN A 204 -6.69 26.82 -2.72
C ASN A 204 -6.84 27.34 -4.17
N LEU A 205 -7.92 26.95 -4.82
CA LEU A 205 -8.18 27.24 -6.22
C LEU A 205 -9.66 27.60 -6.46
N GLU A 206 -9.89 28.56 -7.34
CA GLU A 206 -11.24 28.87 -7.81
C GLU A 206 -11.79 27.73 -8.68
N GLU A 207 -12.95 27.18 -8.31
CA GLU A 207 -13.55 26.00 -8.96
C GLU A 207 -13.74 26.18 -10.48
N LYS A 208 -14.26 27.33 -10.93
CA LYS A 208 -14.50 27.58 -12.36
C LYS A 208 -13.20 27.62 -13.16
N LYS A 209 -12.18 28.31 -12.66
CA LYS A 209 -10.87 28.39 -13.26
C LYS A 209 -10.21 27.00 -13.31
N LEU A 210 -10.28 26.26 -12.22
CA LEU A 210 -9.76 24.91 -12.15
C LEU A 210 -10.37 23.99 -13.20
N PHE A 211 -11.71 23.91 -13.29
CA PHE A 211 -12.36 23.04 -14.27
C PHE A 211 -12.15 23.51 -15.72
N SER A 212 -11.92 24.79 -15.97
CA SER A 212 -11.50 25.29 -17.27
C SER A 212 -10.12 24.74 -17.66
N LEU A 213 -9.15 24.81 -16.75
CA LEU A 213 -7.81 24.25 -16.94
C LEU A 213 -7.83 22.72 -17.11
N ILE A 214 -8.62 22.02 -16.29
CA ILE A 214 -8.78 20.56 -16.44
C ILE A 214 -9.35 20.22 -17.83
N ASN A 215 -10.34 20.94 -18.28
CA ASN A 215 -10.87 20.73 -19.63
C ASN A 215 -9.82 21.00 -20.73
N LYS A 216 -9.00 22.06 -20.59
CA LYS A 216 -7.92 22.40 -21.51
C LYS A 216 -6.92 21.25 -21.67
N PHE A 217 -6.45 20.67 -20.57
CA PHE A 217 -5.35 19.70 -20.57
C PHE A 217 -5.80 18.23 -20.63
N PHE A 218 -6.99 17.89 -20.14
CA PHE A 218 -7.39 16.50 -19.96
C PHE A 218 -8.60 16.06 -20.82
N SER A 219 -9.37 16.96 -21.41
CA SER A 219 -10.60 16.57 -22.12
C SER A 219 -10.33 15.90 -23.48
N SER A 220 -9.25 16.28 -24.15
CA SER A 220 -8.83 15.76 -25.47
C SER A 220 -8.00 14.47 -25.39
N LEU A 221 -7.63 14.03 -24.17
CA LEU A 221 -6.80 12.83 -24.01
C LEU A 221 -7.42 11.60 -24.66
N PRO A 222 -6.59 10.75 -25.30
CA PRO A 222 -7.07 9.65 -26.12
C PRO A 222 -7.80 8.59 -25.32
N LYS A 223 -8.96 8.17 -25.78
CA LYS A 223 -9.69 7.01 -25.25
C LYS A 223 -9.06 5.75 -25.81
N ARG A 224 -8.39 4.98 -24.96
CA ARG A 224 -7.83 3.67 -25.32
C ARG A 224 -8.74 2.55 -24.80
N LYS A 225 -8.68 1.39 -25.46
CA LYS A 225 -9.42 0.21 -24.99
C LYS A 225 -8.74 -0.36 -23.76
N LEU A 226 -9.41 -0.25 -22.59
CA LEU A 226 -8.90 -0.80 -21.35
C LEU A 226 -8.84 -2.33 -21.43
N LYS A 227 -7.66 -2.90 -21.17
CA LYS A 227 -7.47 -4.33 -21.05
C LYS A 227 -8.06 -4.82 -19.71
N LYS A 228 -8.94 -5.80 -19.80
CA LYS A 228 -9.45 -6.46 -18.59
C LYS A 228 -8.42 -7.48 -18.09
N VAL A 229 -8.15 -7.44 -16.80
CA VAL A 229 -7.32 -8.43 -16.11
C VAL A 229 -8.24 -9.23 -15.16
N THR A 230 -8.11 -10.54 -15.21
CA THR A 230 -8.79 -11.44 -14.28
C THR A 230 -7.77 -11.98 -13.30
N PHE A 231 -7.97 -11.70 -12.03
CA PHE A 231 -7.10 -12.18 -10.98
C PHE A 231 -7.46 -13.61 -10.57
N PRO A 232 -6.46 -14.47 -10.33
CA PRO A 232 -6.71 -15.82 -9.84
C PRO A 232 -7.24 -15.78 -8.40
N LYS A 233 -8.07 -16.75 -8.03
CA LYS A 233 -8.42 -16.97 -6.63
C LYS A 233 -7.19 -17.50 -5.90
N GLU A 234 -6.83 -16.87 -4.77
CA GLU A 234 -5.71 -17.31 -3.95
C GLU A 234 -6.10 -18.54 -3.12
N PRO A 235 -5.42 -19.68 -3.30
CA PRO A 235 -5.57 -20.83 -2.43
C PRO A 235 -4.66 -20.65 -1.23
N TYR A 236 -5.17 -20.17 -0.11
CA TYR A 236 -4.37 -20.09 1.13
C TYR A 236 -3.71 -21.44 1.45
N THR A 237 -2.51 -21.37 2.05
CA THR A 237 -1.81 -22.57 2.53
C THR A 237 -2.70 -23.37 3.49
N LYS A 238 -2.53 -24.69 3.50
CA LYS A 238 -3.22 -25.59 4.43
C LYS A 238 -2.33 -26.01 5.59
N ASN A 239 -1.02 -25.74 5.48
CA ASN A 239 -0.03 -26.09 6.49
C ASN A 239 0.87 -24.87 6.73
N PRO A 240 1.35 -24.68 7.96
CA PRO A 240 2.30 -23.62 8.27
C PRO A 240 3.57 -23.74 7.44
N SER A 241 4.11 -22.60 7.05
CA SER A 241 5.34 -22.50 6.23
C SER A 241 6.41 -21.74 7.00
N LEU A 242 7.65 -22.17 6.86
CA LEU A 242 8.83 -21.54 7.44
C LEU A 242 9.83 -21.22 6.33
N ILE A 243 10.20 -19.96 6.22
CA ILE A 243 11.29 -19.47 5.39
C ILE A 243 12.43 -19.04 6.32
N TRP A 244 13.64 -19.48 6.03
CA TRP A 244 14.82 -19.02 6.74
C TRP A 244 15.83 -18.46 5.77
N ILE A 245 16.28 -17.23 6.04
CA ILE A 245 17.26 -16.50 5.24
C ILE A 245 18.52 -16.37 6.09
N GLU A 246 19.63 -16.97 5.65
CA GLU A 246 20.90 -16.87 6.32
C GLU A 246 21.68 -15.68 5.75
N ARG A 247 22.02 -14.73 6.62
CA ARG A 247 22.79 -13.52 6.28
C ARG A 247 23.65 -13.12 7.50
N PRO A 248 24.84 -12.54 7.27
CA PRO A 248 25.71 -12.05 8.34
C PRO A 248 25.12 -10.77 8.96
N VAL A 249 24.18 -10.95 9.87
CA VAL A 249 23.50 -9.86 10.60
C VAL A 249 23.74 -9.96 12.10
N LYS A 250 23.78 -8.81 12.79
CA LYS A 250 24.02 -8.75 14.24
C LYS A 250 22.82 -9.18 15.08
N GLU A 251 21.63 -9.05 14.53
CA GLU A 251 20.37 -9.40 15.20
C GLU A 251 19.45 -10.17 14.25
N GLY A 252 18.50 -10.90 14.82
CA GLY A 252 17.54 -11.63 14.05
C GLY A 252 16.33 -10.77 13.67
N TYR A 253 15.84 -10.96 12.47
CA TYR A 253 14.62 -10.33 11.97
C TYR A 253 13.56 -11.40 11.79
N PHE A 254 12.32 -11.07 12.11
CA PHE A 254 11.20 -11.98 11.91
C PHE A 254 10.00 -11.27 11.33
N ALA A 255 9.24 -11.99 10.53
CA ALA A 255 7.93 -11.55 10.08
C ALA A 255 7.00 -12.75 9.90
N PHE A 256 5.77 -12.60 10.31
CA PHE A 256 4.69 -13.59 10.24
C PHE A 256 3.55 -13.02 9.45
N THR A 257 2.89 -13.87 8.65
CA THR A 257 1.62 -13.51 8.02
C THR A 257 0.57 -14.55 8.30
N LEU A 258 -0.64 -14.07 8.45
CA LEU A 258 -1.89 -14.80 8.41
C LEU A 258 -2.75 -14.23 7.28
N PRO A 259 -3.75 -14.95 6.77
CA PRO A 259 -4.71 -14.37 5.86
C PRO A 259 -5.31 -13.08 6.39
N GLY A 260 -5.54 -12.11 5.52
CA GLY A 260 -6.18 -10.84 5.84
C GLY A 260 -7.32 -10.51 4.87
N ALA A 261 -7.96 -9.39 5.10
CA ALA A 261 -9.04 -8.90 4.28
C ALA A 261 -8.55 -8.08 3.08
N SER A 262 -9.30 -8.07 2.00
CA SER A 262 -9.20 -7.04 0.98
C SER A 262 -9.71 -5.71 1.55
N PHE A 263 -9.20 -4.56 1.09
CA PHE A 263 -9.74 -3.25 1.46
C PHE A 263 -11.23 -3.08 1.11
N ARG A 264 -11.75 -3.92 0.22
CA ARG A 264 -13.16 -3.97 -0.18
C ARG A 264 -14.03 -4.82 0.73
N ASP A 265 -13.43 -5.63 1.60
CA ASP A 265 -14.12 -6.51 2.52
C ASP A 265 -14.63 -5.71 3.74
N GLU A 266 -15.80 -6.10 4.25
CA GLU A 266 -16.40 -5.54 5.46
C GLU A 266 -15.56 -5.74 6.73
N ASP A 267 -14.64 -6.73 6.69
CA ASP A 267 -13.78 -7.07 7.83
C ASP A 267 -12.49 -6.23 7.89
N ALA A 268 -12.13 -5.49 6.83
CA ALA A 268 -10.87 -4.74 6.80
C ALA A 268 -10.72 -3.76 7.98
N PRO A 269 -11.71 -2.91 8.34
CA PRO A 269 -11.57 -1.99 9.46
C PRO A 269 -11.37 -2.70 10.82
N TYR A 270 -11.91 -3.90 10.97
CA TYR A 270 -11.77 -4.67 12.22
C TYR A 270 -10.38 -5.32 12.32
N LEU A 271 -9.75 -5.68 11.18
CA LEU A 271 -8.36 -6.13 11.17
C LEU A 271 -7.39 -4.98 11.49
N ASP A 272 -7.71 -3.75 11.06
CA ASP A 272 -6.92 -2.57 11.43
C ASP A 272 -7.01 -2.31 12.94
N LEU A 273 -8.21 -2.43 13.54
CA LEU A 273 -8.38 -2.36 15.01
C LEU A 273 -7.59 -3.46 15.74
N LEU A 274 -7.62 -4.70 15.24
CA LEU A 274 -6.83 -5.79 15.80
C LEU A 274 -5.33 -5.55 15.67
N SER A 275 -4.90 -4.96 14.57
CA SER A 275 -3.50 -4.56 14.38
C SER A 275 -3.09 -3.50 15.40
N GLU A 276 -3.90 -2.46 15.60
CA GLU A 276 -3.61 -1.42 16.58
C GLU A 276 -3.54 -1.97 18.01
N ILE A 277 -4.46 -2.86 18.40
CA ILE A 277 -4.47 -3.49 19.73
C ILE A 277 -3.27 -4.40 19.95
N LEU A 278 -2.87 -5.16 18.92
CA LEU A 278 -1.78 -6.15 19.04
C LEU A 278 -0.40 -5.50 18.99
N GLY A 279 -0.15 -4.53 18.10
CA GLY A 279 1.18 -4.00 17.85
C GLY A 279 1.26 -2.50 17.56
N GLY A 280 0.19 -1.73 17.80
CA GLY A 280 0.13 -0.28 17.61
C GLY A 280 0.78 0.51 18.74
N GLY A 281 2.10 0.38 18.91
CA GLY A 281 2.87 1.15 19.88
C GLY A 281 3.11 0.46 21.22
N GLU A 282 3.68 1.21 22.18
CA GLU A 282 4.25 0.66 23.42
C GLU A 282 3.23 0.11 24.43
N SER A 283 1.97 0.46 24.28
CA SER A 283 0.88 -0.02 25.12
C SER A 283 0.03 -1.11 24.44
N SER A 284 0.51 -1.67 23.34
CA SER A 284 -0.10 -2.80 22.63
C SER A 284 0.24 -4.14 23.32
N ARG A 285 -0.60 -5.14 23.09
CA ARG A 285 -0.47 -6.44 23.77
C ARG A 285 0.88 -7.11 23.53
N LEU A 286 1.32 -7.19 22.27
CA LEU A 286 2.57 -7.85 21.92
C LEU A 286 3.78 -7.07 22.41
N TYR A 287 3.74 -5.73 22.39
CA TYR A 287 4.83 -4.91 22.94
C TYR A 287 4.95 -5.15 24.47
N ILE A 288 3.84 -5.05 25.19
CA ILE A 288 3.82 -5.30 26.62
C ILE A 288 4.36 -6.72 26.92
N ARG A 289 3.77 -7.74 26.29
CA ARG A 289 4.10 -9.12 26.58
C ARG A 289 5.52 -9.49 26.17
N LEU A 290 5.90 -9.22 24.90
CA LEU A 290 7.17 -9.72 24.36
C LEU A 290 8.35 -8.81 24.69
N LYS A 291 8.17 -7.49 24.74
CA LYS A 291 9.26 -6.57 25.00
C LYS A 291 9.40 -6.22 26.46
N ARG A 292 8.32 -5.75 27.10
CA ARG A 292 8.39 -5.25 28.48
C ARG A 292 8.47 -6.36 29.51
N ASP A 293 7.57 -7.39 29.42
CA ASP A 293 7.44 -8.40 30.47
C ASP A 293 8.44 -9.55 30.28
N LEU A 294 8.64 -10.03 29.04
CA LEU A 294 9.50 -11.18 28.73
C LEU A 294 10.88 -10.81 28.15
N ASN A 295 11.08 -9.59 27.71
CA ASN A 295 12.31 -9.10 27.06
C ASN A 295 12.80 -10.03 25.93
N LEU A 296 11.87 -10.57 25.12
CA LEU A 296 12.17 -11.49 24.02
C LEU A 296 12.49 -10.75 22.72
N VAL A 297 11.96 -9.54 22.53
CA VAL A 297 12.10 -8.75 21.30
C VAL A 297 12.74 -7.40 21.56
N LYS A 298 13.46 -6.87 20.58
CA LYS A 298 13.92 -5.48 20.57
C LYS A 298 12.85 -4.56 20.01
N THR A 299 12.22 -4.98 18.90
CA THR A 299 11.10 -4.29 18.27
C THR A 299 10.00 -5.27 17.93
N ILE A 300 8.76 -4.81 17.97
CA ILE A 300 7.58 -5.56 17.54
C ILE A 300 6.54 -4.59 17.00
N ALA A 301 5.94 -4.92 15.88
CA ALA A 301 4.85 -4.20 15.28
C ALA A 301 3.91 -5.15 14.53
N THR A 302 2.72 -4.66 14.24
CA THR A 302 1.73 -5.34 13.40
C THR A 302 1.24 -4.41 12.32
N SER A 303 0.80 -4.98 11.21
CA SER A 303 0.11 -4.24 10.15
C SER A 303 -0.99 -5.09 9.53
N SER A 304 -1.96 -4.42 8.95
CA SER A 304 -3.01 -5.04 8.15
C SER A 304 -2.79 -4.63 6.69
N PHE A 305 -2.20 -5.53 5.91
CA PHE A 305 -2.04 -5.32 4.47
C PHE A 305 -3.38 -5.59 3.78
N THR A 306 -4.09 -4.52 3.44
CA THR A 306 -5.45 -4.53 2.85
C THR A 306 -5.44 -3.98 1.42
N PRO A 307 -4.95 -4.74 0.43
CA PRO A 307 -4.94 -4.32 -0.97
C PRO A 307 -6.32 -4.51 -1.64
N TYR A 308 -6.40 -4.30 -2.97
CA TYR A 308 -7.59 -4.59 -3.77
C TYR A 308 -7.98 -6.09 -3.74
N GLY A 309 -6.99 -6.98 -3.76
CA GLY A 309 -7.14 -8.44 -3.70
C GLY A 309 -7.06 -8.99 -2.27
N PRO A 310 -6.74 -10.28 -2.13
CA PRO A 310 -6.63 -10.91 -0.81
C PRO A 310 -5.51 -10.26 0.01
N GLY A 311 -5.82 -9.88 1.24
CA GLY A 311 -4.88 -9.23 2.16
C GLY A 311 -4.13 -10.20 3.07
N LEU A 312 -3.27 -9.63 3.91
CA LEU A 312 -2.52 -10.31 4.96
C LEU A 312 -2.61 -9.55 6.27
N PHE A 313 -2.58 -10.26 7.37
CA PHE A 313 -2.30 -9.70 8.69
C PHE A 313 -0.84 -10.01 9.01
N GLU A 314 -0.07 -9.00 9.35
CA GLU A 314 1.38 -9.06 9.47
C GLU A 314 1.83 -8.76 10.89
N ILE A 315 2.82 -9.52 11.41
CA ILE A 315 3.48 -9.29 12.70
C ILE A 315 4.97 -9.37 12.43
N TYR A 316 5.74 -8.37 12.81
CA TYR A 316 7.17 -8.32 12.50
C TYR A 316 7.98 -7.59 13.57
N GLY A 317 9.29 -7.86 13.58
CA GLY A 317 10.18 -7.23 14.53
C GLY A 317 11.60 -7.76 14.47
N THR A 318 12.37 -7.39 15.50
CA THR A 318 13.76 -7.82 15.69
C THR A 318 13.97 -8.42 17.08
N ALA A 319 14.84 -9.44 17.17
CA ALA A 319 15.10 -10.16 18.41
C ALA A 319 16.45 -10.88 18.36
N ASP A 320 16.88 -11.42 19.50
CA ASP A 320 17.89 -12.47 19.50
C ASP A 320 17.28 -13.73 18.84
N PRO A 321 17.93 -14.32 17.82
CA PRO A 321 17.41 -15.49 17.12
C PRO A 321 17.12 -16.71 18.02
N GLN A 322 17.78 -16.82 19.16
CA GLN A 322 17.51 -17.87 20.15
C GLN A 322 16.09 -17.80 20.70
N ASN A 323 15.47 -16.62 20.72
CA ASN A 323 14.14 -16.38 21.23
C ASN A 323 13.02 -16.70 20.22
N PHE A 324 13.33 -16.97 18.94
CA PHE A 324 12.31 -17.08 17.88
C PHE A 324 11.21 -18.11 18.18
N LYS A 325 11.53 -19.26 18.78
CA LYS A 325 10.52 -20.26 19.18
C LYS A 325 9.55 -19.73 20.22
N GLU A 326 10.06 -19.06 21.25
CA GLU A 326 9.22 -18.52 22.31
C GLU A 326 8.39 -17.33 21.80
N ILE A 327 8.97 -16.50 20.91
CA ILE A 327 8.24 -15.41 20.24
C ILE A 327 7.03 -15.96 19.47
N ILE A 328 7.21 -17.02 18.66
CA ILE A 328 6.09 -17.65 17.93
C ILE A 328 5.01 -18.10 18.91
N LYS A 329 5.40 -18.82 19.96
CA LYS A 329 4.48 -19.37 20.96
C LYS A 329 3.67 -18.26 21.64
N GLU A 330 4.33 -17.22 22.12
CA GLU A 330 3.67 -16.12 22.81
C GLU A 330 2.73 -15.31 21.86
N ILE A 331 3.15 -15.08 20.61
CA ILE A 331 2.28 -14.45 19.59
C ILE A 331 1.02 -15.31 19.38
N LEU A 332 1.16 -16.61 19.17
CA LEU A 332 0.02 -17.49 18.95
C LEU A 332 -0.91 -17.56 20.17
N LEU A 333 -0.35 -17.52 21.40
CA LEU A 333 -1.14 -17.45 22.63
C LEU A 333 -1.95 -16.14 22.71
N GLU A 334 -1.36 -15.00 22.35
CA GLU A 334 -2.10 -13.72 22.36
C GLU A 334 -3.21 -13.70 21.29
N LEU A 335 -2.94 -14.24 20.09
CA LEU A 335 -3.98 -14.39 19.06
C LEU A 335 -5.13 -15.30 19.53
N GLU A 336 -4.82 -16.39 20.22
CA GLU A 336 -5.83 -17.32 20.77
C GLU A 336 -6.65 -16.66 21.90
N LYS A 337 -6.03 -15.88 22.79
CA LYS A 337 -6.74 -15.12 23.82
C LYS A 337 -7.80 -14.19 23.21
N ILE A 338 -7.46 -13.49 22.12
CA ILE A 338 -8.44 -12.62 21.42
C ILE A 338 -9.60 -13.45 20.87
N LYS A 339 -9.34 -14.61 20.29
CA LYS A 339 -10.38 -15.49 19.73
C LYS A 339 -11.33 -16.02 20.81
N LEU A 340 -10.82 -16.29 22.00
CA LEU A 340 -11.59 -16.89 23.12
C LEU A 340 -12.30 -15.84 23.96
N SER A 341 -11.59 -14.78 24.33
CA SER A 341 -12.02 -13.81 25.34
C SER A 341 -12.21 -12.39 24.80
N GLY A 342 -11.80 -12.13 23.54
CA GLY A 342 -11.85 -10.81 22.94
C GLY A 342 -10.79 -9.86 23.50
N VAL A 343 -11.14 -8.59 23.50
CA VAL A 343 -10.32 -7.47 23.98
C VAL A 343 -11.09 -6.72 25.06
N SER A 344 -10.41 -5.92 25.86
CA SER A 344 -11.11 -5.06 26.82
C SER A 344 -11.77 -3.87 26.10
N SER A 345 -12.78 -3.27 26.75
CA SER A 345 -13.42 -2.05 26.25
C SER A 345 -12.42 -0.88 26.17
N GLU A 346 -11.45 -0.84 27.07
CA GLU A 346 -10.39 0.16 27.07
C GLU A 346 -9.46 0.03 25.86
N GLU A 347 -8.99 -1.20 25.55
CA GLU A 347 -8.17 -1.49 24.37
C GLU A 347 -8.91 -1.13 23.08
N LEU A 348 -10.19 -1.52 22.96
CA LEU A 348 -11.01 -1.20 21.80
C LEU A 348 -11.20 0.31 21.63
N ASN A 349 -11.55 1.03 22.68
CA ASN A 349 -11.76 2.48 22.63
C ASN A 349 -10.46 3.22 22.30
N LYS A 350 -9.33 2.78 22.83
CA LYS A 350 -8.01 3.32 22.52
C LYS A 350 -7.69 3.12 21.02
N ALA A 351 -7.83 1.91 20.49
CA ALA A 351 -7.56 1.61 19.09
C ALA A 351 -8.45 2.43 18.14
N LYS A 352 -9.75 2.57 18.45
CA LYS A 352 -10.65 3.47 17.72
C LYS A 352 -10.14 4.90 17.69
N THR A 353 -9.75 5.41 18.86
CA THR A 353 -9.25 6.78 18.99
C THR A 353 -7.97 6.99 18.18
N GLN A 354 -7.04 6.03 18.22
CA GLN A 354 -5.77 6.11 17.50
C GLN A 354 -6.01 6.13 15.98
N ILE A 355 -6.73 5.15 15.44
CA ILE A 355 -7.01 5.06 14.00
C ILE A 355 -7.72 6.33 13.49
N LEU A 356 -8.72 6.83 14.22
CA LEU A 356 -9.43 8.04 13.81
C LEU A 356 -8.56 9.30 13.93
N SER A 357 -7.63 9.34 14.88
CA SER A 357 -6.67 10.44 14.99
C SER A 357 -5.66 10.43 13.85
N ASP A 358 -5.11 9.27 13.51
CA ASP A 358 -4.17 9.12 12.40
C ASP A 358 -4.81 9.51 11.06
N PHE A 359 -6.09 9.22 10.91
CA PHE A 359 -6.87 9.65 9.74
C PHE A 359 -6.99 11.19 9.64
N ILE A 360 -7.21 11.86 10.77
CA ILE A 360 -7.26 13.33 10.82
C ILE A 360 -5.88 13.92 10.51
N PHE A 361 -4.83 13.43 11.16
CA PHE A 361 -3.46 13.91 10.94
C PHE A 361 -3.00 13.70 9.50
N SER A 362 -3.31 12.53 8.90
CA SER A 362 -2.99 12.29 7.49
C SER A 362 -3.75 13.23 6.53
N SER A 363 -4.87 13.81 6.96
CA SER A 363 -5.68 14.74 6.17
C SER A 363 -5.34 16.21 6.39
N GLU A 364 -4.37 16.52 7.25
CA GLU A 364 -3.95 17.92 7.53
C GLU A 364 -3.15 18.56 6.41
N THR A 365 -2.52 17.76 5.54
CA THR A 365 -1.78 18.26 4.38
C THR A 365 -2.55 18.01 3.08
N SER A 366 -2.31 18.84 2.06
CA SER A 366 -2.90 18.64 0.74
C SER A 366 -2.48 17.30 0.11
N GLU A 367 -1.25 16.86 0.37
CA GLU A 367 -0.73 15.58 -0.12
C GLU A 367 -1.35 14.39 0.62
N GLY A 368 -1.46 14.45 1.93
CA GLY A 368 -2.09 13.39 2.74
C GLY A 368 -3.56 13.23 2.42
N LEU A 369 -4.31 14.35 2.32
CA LEU A 369 -5.72 14.32 1.94
C LEU A 369 -5.91 13.77 0.52
N SER A 370 -5.06 14.17 -0.45
CA SER A 370 -5.11 13.62 -1.81
C SER A 370 -4.82 12.12 -1.85
N SER A 371 -3.95 11.63 -0.98
CA SER A 371 -3.64 10.20 -0.86
C SER A 371 -4.81 9.41 -0.29
N THR A 372 -5.45 9.94 0.75
CA THR A 372 -6.65 9.36 1.35
C THR A 372 -7.79 9.26 0.35
N LEU A 373 -8.17 10.36 -0.30
CA LEU A 373 -9.22 10.37 -1.33
C LEU A 373 -8.90 9.41 -2.47
N GLY A 374 -7.62 9.36 -2.87
CA GLY A 374 -7.13 8.50 -3.95
C GLY A 374 -7.25 7.03 -3.65
N SER A 375 -6.80 6.58 -2.47
CA SER A 375 -6.83 5.18 -2.08
C SER A 375 -8.26 4.62 -2.05
N PHE A 376 -9.20 5.35 -1.44
CA PHE A 376 -10.60 4.95 -1.42
C PHE A 376 -11.21 4.94 -2.83
N GLN A 377 -10.96 5.98 -3.64
CA GLN A 377 -11.48 6.06 -5.01
C GLN A 377 -10.97 4.93 -5.89
N LEU A 378 -9.66 4.62 -5.81
CA LEU A 378 -9.02 3.64 -6.70
C LEU A 378 -9.31 2.20 -6.28
N ILE A 379 -9.28 1.90 -4.99
CA ILE A 379 -9.39 0.53 -4.50
C ILE A 379 -10.86 0.16 -4.25
N ARG A 380 -11.61 0.99 -3.56
CA ARG A 380 -13.03 0.73 -3.25
C ARG A 380 -13.99 1.18 -4.36
N GLY A 381 -13.59 2.19 -5.14
CA GLY A 381 -14.40 2.75 -6.23
C GLY A 381 -15.12 4.04 -5.89
N SER A 382 -15.07 4.50 -4.63
CA SER A 382 -15.63 5.76 -4.20
C SER A 382 -14.84 6.36 -3.05
N TYR A 383 -14.42 7.61 -3.18
CA TYR A 383 -13.80 8.35 -2.07
C TYR A 383 -14.75 8.51 -0.87
N LYS A 384 -16.06 8.44 -1.08
CA LYS A 384 -17.09 8.54 -0.01
C LYS A 384 -17.03 7.34 0.95
N ASP A 385 -16.44 6.23 0.53
CA ASP A 385 -16.30 5.04 1.38
C ASP A 385 -15.36 5.26 2.59
N VAL A 386 -14.68 6.41 2.66
CA VAL A 386 -14.02 6.85 3.89
C VAL A 386 -14.99 7.00 5.05
N LEU A 387 -16.22 7.46 4.80
CA LEU A 387 -17.27 7.56 5.82
C LEU A 387 -17.78 6.18 6.26
N TRP A 388 -17.88 5.24 5.33
CA TRP A 388 -18.19 3.86 5.66
C TRP A 388 -17.11 3.27 6.57
N TYR A 389 -15.82 3.47 6.24
CA TYR A 389 -14.69 3.00 7.04
C TYR A 389 -14.72 3.60 8.45
N GLN A 390 -14.86 4.92 8.56
CA GLN A 390 -14.99 5.61 9.83
C GLN A 390 -16.13 5.03 10.68
N LYS A 391 -17.32 4.87 10.09
CA LYS A 391 -18.47 4.32 10.78
C LYS A 391 -18.22 2.91 11.31
N LYS A 392 -17.54 2.06 10.52
CA LYS A 392 -17.16 0.71 10.95
C LYS A 392 -16.20 0.74 12.14
N ILE A 393 -15.22 1.62 12.15
CA ILE A 393 -14.32 1.81 13.30
C ILE A 393 -15.11 2.29 14.54
N GLU A 394 -15.93 3.32 14.39
CA GLU A 394 -16.69 3.90 15.50
C GLU A 394 -17.68 2.90 16.15
N THR A 395 -18.37 2.13 15.32
CA THR A 395 -19.41 1.20 15.78
C THR A 395 -18.91 -0.21 16.08
N ALA A 396 -17.60 -0.48 15.89
CA ALA A 396 -17.02 -1.79 16.15
C ALA A 396 -17.27 -2.27 17.59
N THR A 397 -17.59 -3.53 17.74
CA THR A 397 -17.82 -4.19 19.03
C THR A 397 -16.74 -5.23 19.32
N ILE A 398 -16.66 -5.70 20.57
CA ILE A 398 -15.75 -6.79 20.95
C ILE A 398 -16.10 -8.07 20.20
N GLU A 399 -17.40 -8.33 19.99
CA GLU A 399 -17.91 -9.47 19.25
C GLU A 399 -17.46 -9.46 17.78
N ASP A 400 -17.40 -8.26 17.13
CA ASP A 400 -16.84 -8.11 15.80
C ASP A 400 -15.38 -8.55 15.76
N LEU A 401 -14.57 -8.12 16.72
CA LEU A 401 -13.16 -8.48 16.80
C LEU A 401 -12.97 -9.98 17.06
N ILE A 402 -13.78 -10.59 17.93
CA ILE A 402 -13.79 -12.04 18.15
C ILE A 402 -14.15 -12.78 16.85
N ARG A 403 -15.20 -12.36 16.16
CA ARG A 403 -15.63 -12.96 14.88
C ARG A 403 -14.53 -12.90 13.83
N VAL A 404 -13.91 -11.74 13.67
CA VAL A 404 -12.87 -11.50 12.68
C VAL A 404 -11.59 -12.27 13.05
N SER A 405 -11.18 -12.26 14.32
CA SER A 405 -10.02 -13.05 14.78
C SER A 405 -10.21 -14.56 14.53
N LYS A 406 -11.41 -15.12 14.79
CA LYS A 406 -11.73 -16.52 14.48
C LYS A 406 -11.66 -16.82 12.98
N LYS A 407 -12.05 -15.87 12.13
CA LYS A 407 -12.02 -16.03 10.66
C LYS A 407 -10.61 -16.03 10.11
N TYR A 408 -9.76 -15.13 10.58
CA TYR A 408 -8.46 -14.85 9.95
C TYR A 408 -7.26 -15.44 10.72
N PHE A 409 -7.29 -15.49 12.04
CA PHE A 409 -6.17 -15.96 12.86
C PHE A 409 -6.11 -17.48 12.99
N ASN A 410 -5.97 -18.16 11.85
CA ASN A 410 -5.83 -19.62 11.81
C ASN A 410 -4.35 -20.00 11.75
N PRO A 411 -3.75 -20.59 12.82
CA PRO A 411 -2.35 -20.96 12.84
C PRO A 411 -1.92 -21.95 11.75
N GLN A 412 -2.85 -22.75 11.21
CA GLN A 412 -2.58 -23.67 10.10
C GLN A 412 -2.27 -22.93 8.79
N LYS A 413 -2.58 -21.63 8.72
CA LYS A 413 -2.30 -20.77 7.57
C LYS A 413 -1.15 -19.81 7.79
N LEU A 414 -0.42 -19.98 8.89
CA LEU A 414 0.70 -19.15 9.27
C LEU A 414 1.87 -19.32 8.28
N VAL A 415 2.41 -18.22 7.80
CA VAL A 415 3.68 -18.18 7.08
C VAL A 415 4.65 -17.37 7.94
N VAL A 416 5.81 -17.92 8.18
CA VAL A 416 6.85 -17.34 9.02
C VAL A 416 8.11 -17.16 8.19
N SER A 417 8.73 -15.99 8.26
CA SER A 417 10.02 -15.71 7.67
C SER A 417 10.98 -15.21 8.74
N PHE A 418 12.16 -15.81 8.80
CA PHE A 418 13.27 -15.38 9.66
C PHE A 418 14.49 -15.04 8.84
N LEU A 419 15.24 -14.06 9.34
CA LEU A 419 16.55 -13.71 8.81
C LEU A 419 17.54 -13.61 9.99
N SER A 420 18.60 -14.39 9.95
CA SER A 420 19.65 -14.44 10.97
C SER A 420 20.94 -15.02 10.43
N GLU A 421 22.02 -14.97 11.22
CA GLU A 421 23.33 -15.50 10.82
C GLU A 421 23.29 -17.00 10.52
N LYS A 422 22.51 -17.77 11.28
CA LYS A 422 22.32 -19.22 11.10
C LYS A 422 20.89 -19.65 11.43
N LYS A 423 20.51 -20.81 10.96
CA LYS A 423 19.22 -21.42 11.25
C LYS A 423 19.17 -22.01 12.67
N PHE A 424 18.06 -21.81 13.38
CA PHE A 424 17.89 -22.23 14.77
C PHE A 424 16.89 -23.37 14.96
N PHE A 425 15.94 -23.57 14.04
CA PHE A 425 14.98 -24.68 14.09
C PHE A 425 14.36 -24.98 12.72
N GLU A 426 13.69 -26.12 12.60
CA GLU A 426 13.12 -26.63 11.36
C GLU A 426 11.58 -26.47 11.32
N VAL A 427 11.02 -26.53 10.09
CA VAL A 427 9.56 -26.42 9.88
C VAL A 427 8.76 -27.46 10.67
N GLY A 428 9.32 -28.66 10.89
CA GLY A 428 8.68 -29.69 11.72
C GLY A 428 8.51 -29.29 13.18
N GLU A 429 9.40 -28.45 13.70
CA GLU A 429 9.28 -27.90 15.07
C GLU A 429 8.21 -26.83 15.14
N LEU A 430 8.10 -25.96 14.12
CA LEU A 430 6.99 -25.01 13.98
C LEU A 430 5.63 -25.73 13.99
N GLN A 431 5.52 -26.81 13.21
CA GLN A 431 4.29 -27.60 13.13
C GLN A 431 3.93 -28.26 14.47
N LYS A 432 4.92 -28.78 15.21
CA LYS A 432 4.72 -29.34 16.57
C LYS A 432 4.26 -28.27 17.56
N LEU A 433 4.87 -27.07 17.49
CA LEU A 433 4.51 -25.95 18.36
C LEU A 433 3.06 -25.52 18.11
N ILE A 434 2.62 -25.39 16.86
CA ILE A 434 1.24 -25.04 16.52
C ILE A 434 0.26 -26.13 16.99
N LYS A 435 0.57 -27.42 16.77
CA LYS A 435 -0.27 -28.52 17.25
C LYS A 435 -0.39 -28.60 18.76
N GLY A 436 0.65 -28.20 19.48
CA GLY A 436 0.65 -28.17 20.96
C GLY A 436 -0.21 -27.04 21.54
N LEU A 437 -0.57 -26.04 20.72
CA LEU A 437 -1.45 -24.93 21.10
C LEU A 437 -2.92 -25.15 20.71
N ASP A 438 -3.22 -26.15 19.87
CA ASP A 438 -4.62 -26.53 19.58
C ASP A 438 -5.26 -27.02 20.89
N PRO A 439 -6.39 -26.44 21.34
CA PRO A 439 -7.09 -26.95 22.49
C PRO A 439 -7.45 -28.42 22.22
N LYS A 440 -7.01 -29.34 23.09
CA LYS A 440 -7.44 -30.74 22.98
C LYS A 440 -8.96 -30.76 22.90
N PRO A 441 -9.55 -31.51 21.98
CA PRO A 441 -10.99 -31.66 21.97
C PRO A 441 -11.40 -32.23 23.31
N SER A 442 -12.19 -31.44 24.06
CA SER A 442 -12.81 -31.84 25.33
C SER A 442 -13.86 -32.93 25.13
#